data_3ddaedde7a437baee2378b596c2171c0
#
_entry.id   3ddaedde7a437baee2378b596c2171c0
#
_cell.length_a   1.000
_cell.length_b   1.000
_cell.length_c   1.000
_cell.angle_alpha   90.00
_cell.angle_beta   90.00
_cell.angle_gamma   90.00
#
_symmetry.space_group_name_H-M   'P 1'
#
loop_
_entity.id
_entity.type
_entity.pdbx_description
1 polymer ?
#
loop_
_entity_poly.entity_id
_entity_poly.type
_entity_poly.pdbx_seq_one_letter_code
_entity_poly.pdbx_strand_id
1 'polypeptide(L)'
;MARRLYRRFPFDLAGDCRVPEGDERIRVSCVINFYGRMDLLAGILHSLARQRFPRESFEVLLVEDRGGSPEGRSCAGEFGAILPIRYLPLDQHFGKMGYSRNFGLAHSRGDYLLFLDDDTVILREDFLETLLATGESNLDSDAFIPHGAASYALIKGRYDHHDDYFMTSRCMAYRRELLAELGGFMDDFAGQEDVEFVARFRMAGKKALNCPALEYYHPPLLVPNFRKPRAVGLSFYRLRRRYPLLVWLLLLLNCARHAPLYLLPGERNRQMGRFGLGFLGGIYDGVRGRLSQGYI
;
A
#
# COMPACT_ATOMS: atom_id res chain seq x y z
N MET A 1 9.86 -0.24 20.92
CA MET A 1 9.52 1.20 21.08
C MET A 1 8.04 1.45 20.86
N ALA A 2 7.45 1.12 19.72
CA ALA A 2 6.03 1.39 19.39
C ALA A 2 5.03 0.80 20.42
N ARG A 3 5.19 -0.46 20.82
CA ARG A 3 4.34 -1.11 21.83
C ARG A 3 4.41 -0.45 23.22
N ARG A 4 5.59 0.10 23.60
CA ARG A 4 5.72 0.87 24.87
C ARG A 4 5.00 2.20 24.76
N LEU A 5 5.05 2.87 23.62
CA LEU A 5 4.33 4.10 23.34
C LEU A 5 2.82 3.86 23.43
N TYR A 6 2.32 2.81 22.78
CA TYR A 6 0.91 2.43 22.81
C TYR A 6 0.40 2.13 24.23
N ARG A 7 1.18 1.38 25.04
CA ARG A 7 0.81 1.13 26.44
C ARG A 7 0.66 2.41 27.28
N ARG A 8 1.43 3.45 26.95
CA ARG A 8 1.37 4.74 27.65
C ARG A 8 0.28 5.66 27.11
N PHE A 9 -0.03 5.54 25.84
CA PHE A 9 -1.02 6.36 25.13
C PHE A 9 -1.92 5.45 24.28
N PRO A 10 -2.81 4.67 24.93
CA PRO A 10 -3.68 3.75 24.21
C PRO A 10 -4.73 4.50 23.40
N PHE A 11 -5.08 3.94 22.24
CA PHE A 11 -6.15 4.41 21.36
C PHE A 11 -6.68 3.21 20.56
N ASP A 12 -7.78 3.41 19.84
CA ASP A 12 -8.33 2.37 18.99
C ASP A 12 -7.40 2.08 17.81
N LEU A 13 -6.92 0.85 17.70
CA LEU A 13 -6.05 0.38 16.62
C LEU A 13 -6.85 -0.11 15.41
N ALA A 14 -8.18 -0.11 15.44
CA ALA A 14 -8.98 -0.54 14.31
C ALA A 14 -8.93 0.49 13.17
N GLY A 15 -8.80 -0.01 11.95
CA GLY A 15 -9.02 0.73 10.70
C GLY A 15 -10.52 0.84 10.37
N ASP A 16 -10.81 1.13 9.11
CA ASP A 16 -12.18 1.41 8.68
C ASP A 16 -12.81 0.26 7.85
N CYS A 17 -12.12 -0.90 7.75
CA CYS A 17 -12.58 -2.04 6.97
C CYS A 17 -13.14 -3.15 7.85
N ARG A 18 -14.34 -3.61 7.54
CA ARG A 18 -14.82 -4.90 8.02
C ARG A 18 -14.35 -5.99 7.05
N VAL A 19 -13.36 -6.75 7.46
CA VAL A 19 -12.79 -7.83 6.64
C VAL A 19 -13.73 -9.04 6.67
N PRO A 20 -14.17 -9.56 5.51
CA PRO A 20 -15.02 -10.74 5.46
C PRO A 20 -14.24 -12.02 5.82
N GLU A 21 -14.95 -13.09 6.12
CA GLU A 21 -14.36 -14.41 6.21
C GLU A 21 -13.76 -14.85 4.88
N GLY A 22 -12.74 -15.71 4.92
CA GLY A 22 -12.09 -16.28 3.74
C GLY A 22 -12.95 -17.39 3.08
N ASP A 23 -12.51 -17.80 1.90
CA ASP A 23 -13.00 -19.02 1.22
C ASP A 23 -11.82 -20.01 1.19
N GLU A 24 -11.95 -21.17 1.83
CA GLU A 24 -10.89 -22.17 1.98
C GLU A 24 -10.24 -22.62 0.65
N ARG A 25 -10.94 -22.43 -0.48
CA ARG A 25 -10.40 -22.73 -1.81
C ARG A 25 -9.43 -21.66 -2.31
N ILE A 26 -9.57 -20.42 -1.85
CA ILE A 26 -8.74 -19.30 -2.27
C ILE A 26 -7.66 -19.06 -1.21
N ARG A 27 -6.41 -19.34 -1.56
CA ARG A 27 -5.30 -19.19 -0.63
C ARG A 27 -4.71 -17.78 -0.65
N VAL A 28 -4.68 -17.13 -1.82
CA VAL A 28 -4.08 -15.79 -1.99
C VAL A 28 -5.04 -14.88 -2.75
N SER A 29 -5.32 -13.70 -2.20
CA SER A 29 -5.97 -12.59 -2.91
C SER A 29 -4.93 -11.52 -3.26
N CYS A 30 -4.66 -11.32 -4.54
CA CYS A 30 -3.83 -10.23 -5.05
C CYS A 30 -4.70 -8.99 -5.24
N VAL A 31 -4.46 -7.92 -4.47
CA VAL A 31 -5.22 -6.67 -4.52
C VAL A 31 -4.39 -5.61 -5.22
N ILE A 32 -4.82 -5.17 -6.39
CA ILE A 32 -4.16 -4.17 -7.22
C ILE A 32 -5.06 -2.95 -7.34
N ASN A 33 -4.58 -1.81 -6.83
CA ASN A 33 -5.27 -0.53 -6.97
C ASN A 33 -4.64 0.26 -8.11
N PHE A 34 -5.46 0.74 -9.05
CA PHE A 34 -4.96 1.44 -10.22
C PHE A 34 -5.88 2.59 -10.67
N TYR A 35 -5.28 3.51 -11.44
CA TYR A 35 -5.99 4.54 -12.17
C TYR A 35 -5.19 4.96 -13.41
N GLY A 36 -5.74 4.70 -14.59
CA GLY A 36 -4.97 4.87 -15.84
C GLY A 36 -3.74 3.95 -15.90
N ARG A 37 -2.72 4.33 -16.63
CA ARG A 37 -1.41 3.62 -16.73
C ARG A 37 -1.57 2.14 -17.11
N MET A 38 -2.39 1.87 -18.14
CA MET A 38 -2.71 0.49 -18.55
C MET A 38 -1.48 -0.33 -18.97
N ASP A 39 -0.45 0.31 -19.51
CA ASP A 39 0.84 -0.29 -19.84
C ASP A 39 1.57 -0.86 -18.62
N LEU A 40 1.56 -0.13 -17.51
CA LEU A 40 2.15 -0.60 -16.25
C LEU A 40 1.29 -1.69 -15.60
N LEU A 41 -0.03 -1.50 -15.60
CA LEU A 41 -0.97 -2.52 -15.13
C LEU A 41 -0.80 -3.84 -15.89
N ALA A 42 -0.63 -3.80 -17.21
CA ALA A 42 -0.35 -5.00 -18.00
C ALA A 42 0.93 -5.71 -17.53
N GLY A 43 1.96 -4.97 -17.13
CA GLY A 43 3.22 -5.52 -16.61
C GLY A 43 3.02 -6.40 -15.36
N ILE A 44 2.26 -5.92 -14.37
CA ILE A 44 1.97 -6.73 -13.17
C ILE A 44 1.07 -7.92 -13.51
N LEU A 45 0.07 -7.75 -14.38
CA LEU A 45 -0.83 -8.84 -14.79
C LEU A 45 -0.08 -9.95 -15.53
N HIS A 46 0.86 -9.61 -16.44
CA HIS A 46 1.73 -10.59 -17.07
C HIS A 46 2.60 -11.34 -16.06
N SER A 47 3.13 -10.66 -15.04
CA SER A 47 3.92 -11.33 -14.01
C SER A 47 3.09 -12.29 -13.14
N LEU A 48 1.82 -11.96 -12.89
CA LEU A 48 0.87 -12.86 -12.23
C LEU A 48 0.43 -14.02 -13.11
N ALA A 49 0.25 -13.81 -14.42
CA ALA A 49 -0.11 -14.87 -15.35
C ALA A 49 0.98 -15.94 -15.51
N ARG A 50 2.23 -15.61 -15.18
CA ARG A 50 3.37 -16.55 -15.20
C ARG A 50 3.54 -17.32 -13.89
N GLN A 51 2.73 -17.08 -12.88
CA GLN A 51 2.84 -17.79 -11.61
C GLN A 51 2.54 -19.28 -11.78
N ARG A 52 3.41 -20.13 -11.22
CA ARG A 52 3.24 -21.57 -11.11
C ARG A 52 2.37 -21.89 -9.89
N PHE A 53 1.15 -21.41 -9.90
CA PHE A 53 0.21 -21.57 -8.80
C PHE A 53 -1.17 -21.89 -9.37
N PRO A 54 -1.94 -22.83 -8.76
CA PRO A 54 -3.25 -23.22 -9.27
C PRO A 54 -4.20 -22.01 -9.38
N ARG A 55 -4.80 -21.82 -10.56
CA ARG A 55 -5.70 -20.67 -10.81
C ARG A 55 -6.90 -20.63 -9.90
N GLU A 56 -7.40 -21.79 -9.50
CA GLU A 56 -8.50 -21.95 -8.57
C GLU A 56 -8.14 -21.60 -7.11
N SER A 57 -6.84 -21.46 -6.81
CA SER A 57 -6.33 -21.20 -5.46
C SER A 57 -5.94 -19.76 -5.21
N PHE A 58 -6.06 -18.86 -6.19
CA PHE A 58 -5.87 -17.43 -6.00
C PHE A 58 -6.89 -16.62 -6.78
N GLU A 59 -6.96 -15.32 -6.49
CA GLU A 59 -7.75 -14.36 -7.22
C GLU A 59 -6.99 -13.06 -7.40
N VAL A 60 -7.32 -12.31 -8.44
CA VAL A 60 -6.77 -10.99 -8.72
C VAL A 60 -7.91 -9.96 -8.68
N LEU A 61 -7.87 -9.06 -7.71
CA LEU A 61 -8.84 -8.00 -7.52
C LEU A 61 -8.27 -6.71 -8.11
N LEU A 62 -8.83 -6.28 -9.24
CA LEU A 62 -8.46 -5.03 -9.91
C LEU A 62 -9.40 -3.92 -9.44
N VAL A 63 -8.94 -3.10 -8.52
CA VAL A 63 -9.70 -1.97 -7.98
C VAL A 63 -9.35 -0.71 -8.76
N GLU A 64 -10.26 -0.25 -9.62
CA GLU A 64 -10.06 0.98 -10.37
C GLU A 64 -10.63 2.18 -9.63
N ASP A 65 -9.79 3.18 -9.36
CA ASP A 65 -10.22 4.47 -8.82
C ASP A 65 -11.02 5.24 -9.89
N ARG A 66 -11.99 6.06 -9.46
CA ARG A 66 -12.78 6.97 -10.28
C ARG A 66 -13.75 6.34 -11.28
N GLY A 67 -14.35 5.19 -10.93
CA GLY A 67 -15.59 4.69 -11.55
C GLY A 67 -15.38 3.82 -12.76
N GLY A 68 -14.40 3.26 -13.15
CA GLY A 68 -14.28 2.27 -14.23
C GLY A 68 -14.25 2.84 -15.63
N SER A 69 -13.09 2.79 -16.25
CA SER A 69 -12.85 3.22 -17.63
C SER A 69 -13.16 2.10 -18.65
N PRO A 70 -13.40 2.45 -19.93
CA PRO A 70 -13.43 1.46 -21.01
C PRO A 70 -12.12 0.68 -21.11
N GLU A 71 -10.98 1.36 -20.95
CA GLU A 71 -9.64 0.78 -21.00
C GLU A 71 -9.39 -0.20 -19.85
N GLY A 72 -9.80 0.15 -18.62
CA GLY A 72 -9.72 -0.74 -17.46
C GLY A 72 -10.58 -2.00 -17.63
N ARG A 73 -11.79 -1.86 -18.18
CA ARG A 73 -12.66 -3.01 -18.51
C ARG A 73 -12.04 -3.90 -19.58
N SER A 74 -11.51 -3.30 -20.66
CA SER A 74 -10.86 -4.04 -21.73
C SER A 74 -9.67 -4.84 -21.21
N CYS A 75 -8.79 -4.20 -20.45
CA CYS A 75 -7.64 -4.84 -19.82
C CYS A 75 -8.06 -6.00 -18.91
N ALA A 76 -9.05 -5.79 -18.05
CA ALA A 76 -9.56 -6.85 -17.18
C ALA A 76 -10.18 -8.01 -17.97
N GLY A 77 -10.88 -7.72 -19.08
CA GLY A 77 -11.44 -8.74 -19.96
C GLY A 77 -10.38 -9.56 -20.69
N GLU A 78 -9.38 -8.92 -21.25
CA GLU A 78 -8.25 -9.56 -21.97
C GLU A 78 -7.48 -10.51 -21.03
N PHE A 79 -7.07 -10.01 -19.86
CA PHE A 79 -6.36 -10.83 -18.88
C PHE A 79 -7.28 -11.86 -18.17
N GLY A 80 -8.58 -11.65 -18.12
CA GLY A 80 -9.56 -12.57 -17.56
C GLY A 80 -9.56 -13.96 -18.23
N ALA A 81 -9.10 -14.04 -19.50
CA ALA A 81 -8.90 -15.32 -20.18
C ALA A 81 -7.76 -16.18 -19.57
N ILE A 82 -6.80 -15.54 -18.91
CA ILE A 82 -5.58 -16.19 -18.40
C ILE A 82 -5.38 -16.01 -16.89
N LEU A 83 -6.13 -15.16 -16.23
CA LEU A 83 -6.08 -14.88 -14.78
C LEU A 83 -7.47 -14.92 -14.17
N PRO A 84 -7.62 -15.34 -12.90
CA PRO A 84 -8.89 -15.29 -12.17
C PRO A 84 -9.20 -13.85 -11.69
N ILE A 85 -9.48 -12.95 -12.64
CA ILE A 85 -9.69 -11.52 -12.37
C ILE A 85 -11.12 -11.25 -11.91
N ARG A 86 -11.22 -10.38 -10.90
CA ARG A 86 -12.45 -9.68 -10.50
C ARG A 86 -12.19 -8.18 -10.62
N TYR A 87 -12.87 -7.55 -11.55
CA TYR A 87 -12.77 -6.11 -11.79
C TYR A 87 -13.77 -5.34 -10.92
N LEU A 88 -13.27 -4.40 -10.14
CA LEU A 88 -13.97 -3.70 -9.06
C LEU A 88 -13.78 -2.18 -9.21
N PRO A 89 -14.58 -1.52 -10.07
CA PRO A 89 -14.54 -0.06 -10.19
C PRO A 89 -15.14 0.59 -8.95
N LEU A 90 -14.48 1.62 -8.40
CA LEU A 90 -15.04 2.43 -7.33
C LEU A 90 -16.15 3.34 -7.87
N ASP A 91 -17.21 3.51 -7.09
CA ASP A 91 -18.32 4.43 -7.36
C ASP A 91 -18.28 5.70 -6.51
N GLN A 92 -17.44 5.73 -5.48
CA GLN A 92 -17.31 6.82 -4.51
C GLN A 92 -15.91 6.87 -3.89
N HIS A 93 -15.67 7.88 -3.06
CA HIS A 93 -14.42 8.07 -2.30
C HIS A 93 -13.14 8.11 -3.14
N PHE A 94 -13.25 8.69 -4.34
CA PHE A 94 -12.16 8.78 -5.30
C PHE A 94 -10.90 9.48 -4.76
N GLY A 95 -9.73 9.03 -5.21
CA GLY A 95 -8.44 9.57 -4.78
C GLY A 95 -8.07 9.25 -3.33
N LYS A 96 -8.76 8.31 -2.68
CA LYS A 96 -8.48 7.84 -1.33
C LYS A 96 -7.89 6.43 -1.38
N MET A 97 -6.56 6.34 -1.32
CA MET A 97 -5.86 5.06 -1.41
C MET A 97 -6.25 4.09 -0.28
N GLY A 98 -6.45 4.60 0.95
CA GLY A 98 -6.92 3.77 2.06
C GLY A 98 -8.26 3.11 1.78
N TYR A 99 -9.25 3.90 1.30
CA TYR A 99 -10.55 3.36 0.91
C TYR A 99 -10.44 2.36 -0.24
N SER A 100 -9.67 2.68 -1.27
CA SER A 100 -9.48 1.80 -2.42
C SER A 100 -8.89 0.43 -2.01
N ARG A 101 -7.90 0.40 -1.10
CA ARG A 101 -7.36 -0.84 -0.55
C ARG A 101 -8.37 -1.60 0.30
N ASN A 102 -9.12 -0.90 1.15
CA ASN A 102 -10.20 -1.49 1.95
C ASN A 102 -11.31 -2.05 1.08
N PHE A 103 -11.64 -1.40 -0.04
CA PHE A 103 -12.62 -1.91 -0.99
C PHE A 103 -12.17 -3.25 -1.59
N GLY A 104 -10.91 -3.35 -2.02
CA GLY A 104 -10.33 -4.62 -2.47
C GLY A 104 -10.32 -5.67 -1.35
N LEU A 105 -9.93 -5.28 -0.14
CA LEU A 105 -9.91 -6.15 1.04
C LEU A 105 -11.31 -6.69 1.40
N ALA A 106 -12.33 -5.84 1.36
CA ALA A 106 -13.71 -6.23 1.66
C ALA A 106 -14.30 -7.20 0.61
N HIS A 107 -13.73 -7.26 -0.59
CA HIS A 107 -14.14 -8.19 -1.64
C HIS A 107 -13.21 -9.41 -1.76
N SER A 108 -12.15 -9.48 -0.97
CA SER A 108 -11.17 -10.57 -1.03
C SER A 108 -11.66 -11.82 -0.30
N ARG A 109 -11.12 -13.00 -0.71
CA ARG A 109 -11.50 -14.30 -0.15
C ARG A 109 -10.31 -15.12 0.35
N GLY A 110 -9.07 -14.81 -0.06
CA GLY A 110 -7.87 -15.59 0.26
C GLY A 110 -7.41 -15.48 1.71
N ASP A 111 -6.72 -16.50 2.21
CA ASP A 111 -6.10 -16.53 3.55
C ASP A 111 -4.98 -15.51 3.67
N TYR A 112 -4.28 -15.25 2.56
CA TYR A 112 -3.23 -14.26 2.44
C TYR A 112 -3.66 -13.14 1.49
N LEU A 113 -3.47 -11.90 1.92
CA LEU A 113 -3.75 -10.70 1.14
C LEU A 113 -2.42 -10.14 0.64
N LEU A 114 -2.18 -10.19 -0.66
CA LEU A 114 -1.02 -9.60 -1.33
C LEU A 114 -1.44 -8.27 -1.97
N PHE A 115 -1.06 -7.16 -1.35
CA PHE A 115 -1.24 -5.83 -1.92
C PHE A 115 -0.11 -5.51 -2.88
N LEU A 116 -0.47 -4.95 -4.03
CA LEU A 116 0.43 -4.61 -5.12
C LEU A 116 0.07 -3.22 -5.67
N ASP A 117 1.06 -2.39 -5.96
CA ASP A 117 0.84 -1.19 -6.77
C ASP A 117 0.77 -1.57 -8.25
N ASP A 118 0.11 -0.75 -9.06
CA ASP A 118 -0.14 -1.01 -10.48
C ASP A 118 1.14 -0.96 -11.37
N ASP A 119 2.27 -0.54 -10.80
CA ASP A 119 3.58 -0.50 -11.44
C ASP A 119 4.60 -1.48 -10.80
N THR A 120 4.14 -2.36 -9.94
CA THR A 120 4.94 -3.48 -9.40
C THR A 120 5.04 -4.61 -10.43
N VAL A 121 6.17 -5.31 -10.46
CA VAL A 121 6.35 -6.54 -11.24
C VAL A 121 6.93 -7.62 -10.36
N ILE A 122 6.29 -8.78 -10.30
CA ILE A 122 6.80 -9.96 -9.61
C ILE A 122 7.88 -10.61 -10.47
N LEU A 123 9.07 -10.83 -9.91
CA LEU A 123 10.23 -11.30 -10.66
C LEU A 123 10.30 -12.83 -10.77
N ARG A 124 9.70 -13.56 -9.82
CA ARG A 124 9.76 -15.03 -9.76
C ARG A 124 8.43 -15.67 -10.12
N GLU A 125 8.48 -16.76 -10.87
CA GLU A 125 7.28 -17.53 -11.26
C GLU A 125 6.72 -18.42 -10.14
N ASP A 126 7.48 -18.66 -9.08
CA ASP A 126 7.11 -19.42 -7.88
C ASP A 126 6.76 -18.51 -6.67
N PHE A 127 6.52 -17.22 -6.91
CA PHE A 127 6.30 -16.23 -5.83
C PHE A 127 5.09 -16.59 -4.95
N LEU A 128 3.94 -16.91 -5.55
CA LEU A 128 2.71 -17.23 -4.79
C LEU A 128 2.86 -18.55 -4.03
N GLU A 129 3.48 -19.55 -4.62
CA GLU A 129 3.79 -20.82 -3.98
C GLU A 129 4.75 -20.61 -2.79
N THR A 130 5.82 -19.85 -3.00
CA THR A 130 6.81 -19.52 -1.97
C THR A 130 6.19 -18.69 -0.84
N LEU A 131 5.28 -17.76 -1.15
CA LEU A 131 4.54 -16.99 -0.14
C LEU A 131 3.72 -17.92 0.76
N LEU A 132 2.97 -18.82 0.15
CA LEU A 132 2.14 -19.77 0.89
C LEU A 132 3.00 -20.69 1.77
N ALA A 133 4.01 -21.33 1.22
CA ALA A 133 4.93 -22.20 1.96
C ALA A 133 5.65 -21.46 3.11
N THR A 134 6.08 -20.20 2.86
CA THR A 134 6.69 -19.37 3.90
C THR A 134 5.69 -19.07 5.01
N GLY A 135 4.46 -18.75 4.66
CA GLY A 135 3.41 -18.48 5.62
C GLY A 135 3.06 -19.71 6.48
N GLU A 136 2.91 -20.88 5.87
CA GLU A 136 2.62 -22.13 6.56
C GLU A 136 3.75 -22.58 7.49
N SER A 137 5.00 -22.28 7.11
CA SER A 137 6.18 -22.59 7.93
C SER A 137 6.47 -21.59 9.05
N ASN A 138 5.83 -20.41 9.06
CA ASN A 138 6.08 -19.34 10.01
C ASN A 138 4.77 -18.83 10.64
N LEU A 139 4.09 -19.69 11.39
CA LEU A 139 2.77 -19.43 11.95
C LEU A 139 2.72 -18.27 12.96
N ASP A 140 3.86 -17.88 13.51
CA ASP A 140 3.98 -16.76 14.45
C ASP A 140 4.20 -15.40 13.76
N SER A 141 4.27 -15.39 12.42
CA SER A 141 4.43 -14.17 11.60
C SER A 141 3.10 -13.75 11.01
N ASP A 142 2.73 -12.48 11.22
CA ASP A 142 1.47 -11.90 10.77
C ASP A 142 1.56 -11.29 9.35
N ALA A 143 2.79 -10.95 8.93
CA ALA A 143 3.05 -10.25 7.66
C ALA A 143 4.37 -10.73 7.05
N PHE A 144 4.46 -10.66 5.70
CA PHE A 144 5.58 -11.16 4.91
C PHE A 144 6.06 -10.03 4.00
N ILE A 145 7.33 -9.61 4.20
CA ILE A 145 7.93 -8.48 3.49
C ILE A 145 8.77 -9.03 2.33
N PRO A 146 8.33 -8.89 1.07
CA PRO A 146 9.11 -9.28 -0.09
C PRO A 146 10.36 -8.42 -0.25
N HIS A 147 11.35 -8.98 -0.93
CA HIS A 147 12.60 -8.32 -1.27
C HIS A 147 12.43 -7.44 -2.51
N GLY A 148 12.65 -6.15 -2.36
CA GLY A 148 12.64 -5.19 -3.45
C GLY A 148 13.92 -5.25 -4.27
N ALA A 149 14.15 -6.36 -4.98
CA ALA A 149 15.41 -6.67 -5.66
C ALA A 149 15.84 -5.61 -6.68
N ALA A 150 14.86 -4.93 -7.30
CA ALA A 150 15.08 -3.84 -8.24
C ALA A 150 14.21 -2.61 -7.90
N SER A 151 13.81 -2.49 -6.65
CA SER A 151 13.02 -1.39 -6.15
C SER A 151 13.88 -0.13 -6.10
N TYR A 152 13.40 0.96 -6.69
CA TYR A 152 14.14 2.23 -6.79
C TYR A 152 15.46 2.17 -7.57
N ALA A 153 15.64 1.14 -8.36
CA ALA A 153 16.72 1.08 -9.30
C ALA A 153 16.69 2.30 -10.21
N LEU A 154 17.50 3.29 -9.86
CA LEU A 154 18.21 4.03 -10.86
C LEU A 154 17.46 5.10 -11.64
N ILE A 155 17.17 6.19 -10.97
CA ILE A 155 17.38 7.44 -11.70
C ILE A 155 18.91 7.64 -11.74
N LYS A 156 19.53 7.34 -12.87
CA LYS A 156 20.99 7.48 -13.11
C LYS A 156 21.87 6.74 -12.10
N GLY A 157 21.53 5.52 -11.72
CA GLY A 157 22.41 4.68 -10.92
C GLY A 157 22.55 5.05 -9.43
N ARG A 158 21.72 5.92 -8.86
CA ARG A 158 21.99 6.44 -7.51
C ARG A 158 20.76 6.73 -6.66
N TYR A 159 19.58 6.33 -7.10
CA TYR A 159 18.36 6.63 -6.35
C TYR A 159 17.95 5.45 -5.48
N ASP A 160 18.79 5.11 -4.54
CA ASP A 160 18.46 4.17 -3.47
C ASP A 160 18.29 4.92 -2.16
N HIS A 161 17.10 4.89 -1.58
CA HIS A 161 16.81 5.39 -0.23
C HIS A 161 15.90 4.42 0.51
N HIS A 162 15.80 3.20 0.03
CA HIS A 162 14.95 2.16 0.62
C HIS A 162 15.77 1.06 1.21
N ASP A 163 15.26 0.59 2.33
CA ASP A 163 15.49 -0.76 2.81
C ASP A 163 14.93 -1.74 1.78
N ASP A 164 15.69 -2.76 1.41
CA ASP A 164 15.27 -3.82 0.48
C ASP A 164 13.99 -4.53 0.98
N TYR A 165 13.74 -4.46 2.27
CA TYR A 165 12.57 -5.01 2.97
C TYR A 165 11.70 -3.91 3.58
N PHE A 166 11.19 -3.03 2.76
CA PHE A 166 10.34 -1.94 3.20
C PHE A 166 8.88 -2.36 3.29
N MET A 167 8.28 -2.25 4.49
CA MET A 167 6.85 -2.52 4.69
C MET A 167 6.01 -1.43 4.00
N THR A 168 5.63 -1.70 2.77
CA THR A 168 4.83 -0.80 1.93
C THR A 168 3.87 -1.62 1.07
N SER A 169 2.70 -1.08 0.81
CA SER A 169 1.70 -1.74 -0.03
C SER A 169 2.06 -1.87 -1.53
N ARG A 170 3.29 -1.52 -1.93
CA ARG A 170 3.81 -1.78 -3.27
C ARG A 170 3.90 -3.27 -3.59
N CYS A 171 4.36 -4.05 -2.61
CA CYS A 171 4.35 -5.50 -2.62
C CYS A 171 4.42 -5.95 -1.16
N MET A 172 3.29 -6.31 -0.57
CA MET A 172 3.24 -6.68 0.83
C MET A 172 2.15 -7.71 1.08
N ALA A 173 2.50 -8.80 1.75
CA ALA A 173 1.55 -9.85 2.10
C ALA A 173 1.22 -9.83 3.59
N TYR A 174 -0.05 -10.04 3.91
CA TYR A 174 -0.59 -10.12 5.25
C TYR A 174 -1.49 -11.34 5.41
N ARG A 175 -1.56 -11.90 6.61
CA ARG A 175 -2.61 -12.84 6.96
C ARG A 175 -3.96 -12.12 7.05
N ARG A 176 -5.02 -12.78 6.65
CA ARG A 176 -6.40 -12.26 6.74
C ARG A 176 -6.77 -11.91 8.18
N GLU A 177 -6.43 -12.78 9.12
CA GLU A 177 -6.73 -12.60 10.54
C GLU A 177 -6.12 -11.32 11.10
N LEU A 178 -4.91 -10.98 10.69
CA LEU A 178 -4.28 -9.72 11.07
C LEU A 178 -5.07 -8.52 10.56
N LEU A 179 -5.48 -8.55 9.29
CA LEU A 179 -6.23 -7.43 8.70
C LEU A 179 -7.62 -7.32 9.31
N ALA A 180 -8.23 -8.45 9.66
CA ALA A 180 -9.50 -8.48 10.40
C ALA A 180 -9.35 -7.90 11.81
N GLU A 181 -8.30 -8.27 12.54
CA GLU A 181 -8.01 -7.76 13.88
C GLU A 181 -7.74 -6.24 13.88
N LEU A 182 -6.97 -5.75 12.90
CA LEU A 182 -6.64 -4.33 12.80
C LEU A 182 -7.60 -3.51 11.93
N GLY A 183 -8.68 -4.10 11.41
CA GLY A 183 -9.70 -3.41 10.62
C GLY A 183 -9.18 -2.79 9.32
N GLY A 184 -8.17 -3.39 8.68
CA GLY A 184 -7.58 -2.86 7.45
C GLY A 184 -6.95 -1.49 7.59
N PHE A 185 -7.07 -0.68 6.53
CA PHE A 185 -6.51 0.67 6.45
C PHE A 185 -7.49 1.74 6.93
N MET A 186 -7.03 2.99 7.08
CA MET A 186 -7.87 4.14 7.29
C MET A 186 -8.34 4.70 5.94
N ASP A 187 -9.63 4.81 5.73
CA ASP A 187 -10.23 5.20 4.43
C ASP A 187 -9.80 6.58 3.93
N ASP A 188 -9.65 7.54 4.84
CA ASP A 188 -9.43 8.94 4.47
C ASP A 188 -8.01 9.27 3.96
N PHE A 189 -7.11 8.29 3.85
CA PHE A 189 -5.77 8.52 3.32
C PHE A 189 -5.73 8.60 1.79
N ALA A 190 -5.18 9.71 1.27
CA ALA A 190 -4.84 9.87 -0.14
C ALA A 190 -3.47 9.27 -0.50
N GLY A 191 -2.80 8.61 0.44
CA GLY A 191 -1.49 7.99 0.35
C GLY A 191 -0.83 7.97 1.73
N GLN A 192 0.20 7.13 1.93
CA GLN A 192 0.84 6.84 3.22
C GLN A 192 -0.11 6.11 4.21
N GLU A 193 -1.16 5.50 3.73
CA GLU A 193 -2.04 4.61 4.49
C GLU A 193 -1.28 3.39 5.01
N ASP A 194 -0.28 2.93 4.26
CA ASP A 194 0.63 1.85 4.63
C ASP A 194 1.57 2.26 5.79
N VAL A 195 2.09 3.47 5.79
CA VAL A 195 2.93 4.00 6.88
C VAL A 195 2.13 4.09 8.18
N GLU A 196 0.88 4.52 8.11
CA GLU A 196 -0.04 4.55 9.23
C GLU A 196 -0.35 3.13 9.71
N PHE A 197 -0.71 2.23 8.80
CA PHE A 197 -0.98 0.83 9.13
C PHE A 197 0.21 0.14 9.81
N VAL A 198 1.43 0.35 9.32
CA VAL A 198 2.66 -0.18 9.94
C VAL A 198 2.84 0.35 11.36
N ALA A 199 2.46 1.59 11.65
CA ALA A 199 2.50 2.12 13.01
C ALA A 199 1.54 1.36 13.94
N ARG A 200 0.26 1.14 13.52
CA ARG A 200 -0.72 0.34 14.28
C ARG A 200 -0.26 -1.11 14.43
N PHE A 201 0.20 -1.72 13.36
CA PHE A 201 0.76 -3.07 13.33
C PHE A 201 1.85 -3.25 14.41
N ARG A 202 2.83 -2.34 14.46
CA ARG A 202 3.91 -2.38 15.45
C ARG A 202 3.42 -2.07 16.87
N MET A 203 2.43 -1.22 17.03
CA MET A 203 1.80 -0.91 18.32
C MET A 203 1.00 -2.09 18.87
N ALA A 204 0.32 -2.84 18.01
CA ALA A 204 -0.35 -4.09 18.35
C ALA A 204 0.65 -5.21 18.73
N GLY A 205 1.93 -5.03 18.44
CA GLY A 205 2.98 -6.02 18.76
C GLY A 205 3.06 -7.17 17.76
N LYS A 206 2.55 -6.95 16.56
CA LYS A 206 2.54 -7.90 15.46
C LYS A 206 3.93 -8.11 14.87
N LYS A 207 4.14 -9.25 14.22
CA LYS A 207 5.43 -9.66 13.68
C LYS A 207 5.42 -9.70 12.17
N ALA A 208 6.46 -9.15 11.55
CA ALA A 208 6.69 -9.25 10.12
C ALA A 208 7.99 -10.03 9.86
N LEU A 209 7.98 -10.87 8.83
CA LEU A 209 9.10 -11.67 8.37
C LEU A 209 9.65 -11.12 7.06
N ASN A 210 10.96 -10.91 6.97
CA ASN A 210 11.64 -10.61 5.71
C ASN A 210 11.75 -11.87 4.86
N CYS A 211 11.30 -11.80 3.62
CA CYS A 211 11.22 -12.94 2.70
C CYS A 211 12.11 -12.74 1.49
N PRO A 212 13.40 -13.11 1.56
CA PRO A 212 14.36 -12.87 0.46
C PRO A 212 14.03 -13.64 -0.83
N ALA A 213 13.28 -14.71 -0.74
CA ALA A 213 12.84 -15.47 -1.91
C ALA A 213 11.63 -14.86 -2.64
N LEU A 214 10.96 -13.87 -2.06
CA LEU A 214 9.84 -13.16 -2.67
C LEU A 214 10.36 -11.87 -3.34
N GLU A 215 10.77 -11.96 -4.59
CA GLU A 215 11.42 -10.84 -5.28
C GLU A 215 10.47 -10.07 -6.17
N TYR A 216 10.51 -8.73 -6.08
CA TYR A 216 9.74 -7.83 -6.94
C TYR A 216 10.57 -6.66 -7.45
N TYR A 217 10.12 -6.08 -8.54
CA TYR A 217 10.55 -4.77 -9.06
C TYR A 217 9.47 -3.73 -8.79
N HIS A 218 9.89 -2.52 -8.46
CA HIS A 218 9.04 -1.33 -8.41
C HIS A 218 9.84 -0.11 -8.87
N PRO A 219 9.29 0.74 -9.75
CA PRO A 219 10.00 1.92 -10.22
C PRO A 219 10.25 2.93 -9.08
N PRO A 220 11.24 3.83 -9.25
CA PRO A 220 11.54 4.82 -8.22
C PRO A 220 10.38 5.76 -7.97
N LEU A 221 10.19 6.15 -6.70
CA LEU A 221 9.21 7.14 -6.32
C LEU A 221 9.57 8.51 -6.92
N LEU A 222 8.69 9.01 -7.78
CA LEU A 222 8.81 10.36 -8.32
C LEU A 222 7.78 11.29 -7.66
N VAL A 223 8.24 12.45 -7.21
CA VAL A 223 7.40 13.51 -6.65
C VAL A 223 7.49 14.74 -7.58
N PRO A 224 6.75 14.74 -8.70
CA PRO A 224 6.89 15.78 -9.73
C PRO A 224 6.41 17.16 -9.25
N ASN A 225 5.47 17.17 -8.32
CA ASN A 225 4.88 18.41 -7.79
C ASN A 225 4.44 18.24 -6.32
N PHE A 226 3.88 19.31 -5.75
CA PHE A 226 3.41 19.33 -4.36
C PHE A 226 1.97 18.80 -4.17
N ARG A 227 1.22 18.48 -5.22
CA ARG A 227 -0.21 18.13 -5.11
C ARG A 227 -0.43 16.87 -4.25
N LYS A 228 0.21 15.76 -4.62
CA LYS A 228 0.09 14.49 -3.88
C LYS A 228 0.55 14.62 -2.43
N PRO A 229 1.75 15.10 -2.14
CA PRO A 229 2.18 15.30 -0.76
C PRO A 229 1.23 16.19 0.05
N ARG A 230 0.65 17.23 -0.57
CA ARG A 230 -0.31 18.13 0.07
C ARG A 230 -1.63 17.43 0.43
N ALA A 231 -2.16 16.59 -0.48
CA ALA A 231 -3.33 15.77 -0.20
C ALA A 231 -3.07 14.78 0.95
N VAL A 232 -1.88 14.14 0.97
CA VAL A 232 -1.44 13.27 2.07
C VAL A 232 -1.42 14.03 3.40
N GLY A 233 -0.79 15.19 3.46
CA GLY A 233 -0.75 16.03 4.68
C GLY A 233 -2.16 16.40 5.17
N LEU A 234 -3.08 16.74 4.28
CA LEU A 234 -4.47 17.02 4.63
C LEU A 234 -5.18 15.78 5.21
N SER A 235 -4.92 14.59 4.69
CA SER A 235 -5.45 13.33 5.24
C SER A 235 -5.00 13.12 6.69
N PHE A 236 -3.71 13.31 6.97
CA PHE A 236 -3.17 13.25 8.34
C PHE A 236 -3.81 14.28 9.26
N TYR A 237 -4.08 15.49 8.78
CA TYR A 237 -4.77 16.50 9.58
C TYR A 237 -6.22 16.10 9.88
N ARG A 238 -6.96 15.55 8.93
CA ARG A 238 -8.34 15.09 9.13
C ARG A 238 -8.43 14.00 10.18
N LEU A 239 -7.49 13.08 10.17
CA LEU A 239 -7.46 11.94 11.09
C LEU A 239 -6.86 12.27 12.47
N ARG A 240 -6.42 13.50 12.72
CA ARG A 240 -5.72 13.89 13.97
C ARG A 240 -6.45 13.52 15.27
N ARG A 241 -7.77 13.47 15.24
CA ARG A 241 -8.60 13.16 16.43
C ARG A 241 -8.65 11.67 16.76
N ARG A 242 -8.18 10.81 15.85
CA ARG A 242 -8.13 9.36 16.09
C ARG A 242 -6.93 8.94 16.92
N TYR A 243 -5.95 9.82 17.08
CA TYR A 243 -4.69 9.52 17.76
C TYR A 243 -4.46 10.39 18.98
N PRO A 244 -3.82 9.86 20.02
CA PRO A 244 -3.22 10.70 21.05
C PRO A 244 -2.24 11.70 20.42
N LEU A 245 -2.21 12.94 20.94
CA LEU A 245 -1.42 14.03 20.34
C LEU A 245 0.05 13.62 20.06
N LEU A 246 0.69 12.95 21.00
CA LEU A 246 2.09 12.52 20.83
C LEU A 246 2.25 11.53 19.70
N VAL A 247 1.34 10.56 19.56
CA VAL A 247 1.36 9.58 18.45
C VAL A 247 1.19 10.29 17.13
N TRP A 248 0.21 11.19 17.04
CA TRP A 248 -0.02 11.98 15.84
C TRP A 248 1.19 12.84 15.46
N LEU A 249 1.81 13.53 16.42
CA LEU A 249 3.03 14.32 16.17
C LEU A 249 4.19 13.46 15.66
N LEU A 250 4.36 12.24 16.16
CA LEU A 250 5.39 11.33 15.68
C LEU A 250 5.12 10.86 14.23
N LEU A 251 3.85 10.59 13.88
CA LEU A 251 3.47 10.28 12.50
C LEU A 251 3.73 11.48 11.57
N LEU A 252 3.38 12.70 12.00
CA LEU A 252 3.70 13.91 11.24
C LEU A 252 5.19 14.07 11.03
N LEU A 253 5.98 13.92 12.09
CA LEU A 253 7.43 14.06 12.02
C LEU A 253 8.04 13.04 11.05
N ASN A 254 7.55 11.80 11.06
CA ASN A 254 8.01 10.78 10.13
C ASN A 254 7.85 11.20 8.64
N CYS A 255 6.72 11.82 8.29
CA CYS A 255 6.46 12.29 6.92
C CYS A 255 7.17 13.63 6.62
N ALA A 256 7.27 14.53 7.59
CA ALA A 256 7.82 15.88 7.40
C ALA A 256 9.36 15.95 7.53
N ARG A 257 10.02 14.96 8.14
CA ARG A 257 11.45 14.98 8.48
C ARG A 257 12.39 15.27 7.32
N HIS A 258 11.95 15.02 6.10
CA HIS A 258 12.74 15.25 4.90
C HIS A 258 12.56 16.63 4.28
N ALA A 259 11.67 17.48 4.82
CA ALA A 259 11.43 18.81 4.29
C ALA A 259 12.70 19.67 4.15
N PRO A 260 13.65 19.67 5.12
CA PRO A 260 14.89 20.45 4.99
C PRO A 260 15.79 20.02 3.83
N LEU A 261 15.67 18.78 3.34
CA LEU A 261 16.44 18.26 2.20
C LEU A 261 16.17 19.06 0.91
N TYR A 262 15.03 19.75 0.83
CA TYR A 262 14.72 20.59 -0.34
C TYR A 262 15.74 21.70 -0.59
N LEU A 263 16.45 22.12 0.45
CA LEU A 263 17.49 23.15 0.38
C LEU A 263 18.85 22.56 -0.05
N LEU A 264 18.98 21.25 -0.11
CA LEU A 264 20.23 20.61 -0.48
C LEU A 264 20.25 20.23 -1.97
N PRO A 265 21.43 20.25 -2.62
CA PRO A 265 21.56 19.87 -4.01
C PRO A 265 21.29 18.36 -4.22
N GLY A 266 20.92 18.02 -5.45
CA GLY A 266 20.70 16.65 -5.90
C GLY A 266 19.23 16.26 -6.03
N GLU A 267 18.93 15.41 -7.01
CA GLU A 267 17.57 15.04 -7.37
C GLU A 267 16.85 14.28 -6.22
N ARG A 268 17.55 13.37 -5.56
CA ARG A 268 17.04 12.66 -4.38
C ARG A 268 16.57 13.63 -3.30
N ASN A 269 17.42 14.58 -2.92
CA ASN A 269 17.10 15.56 -1.88
C ASN A 269 15.91 16.42 -2.30
N ARG A 270 15.84 16.80 -3.56
CA ARG A 270 14.73 17.58 -4.13
C ARG A 270 13.42 16.82 -4.07
N GLN A 271 13.40 15.53 -4.44
CA GLN A 271 12.20 14.68 -4.40
C GLN A 271 11.71 14.49 -2.96
N MET A 272 12.60 14.09 -2.05
CA MET A 272 12.26 13.88 -0.64
C MET A 272 11.83 15.18 0.04
N GLY A 273 12.55 16.28 -0.20
CA GLY A 273 12.23 17.59 0.34
C GLY A 273 10.90 18.13 -0.19
N ARG A 274 10.61 17.92 -1.47
CA ARG A 274 9.30 18.27 -2.08
C ARG A 274 8.16 17.51 -1.42
N PHE A 275 8.36 16.22 -1.14
CA PHE A 275 7.36 15.45 -0.38
C PHE A 275 7.13 16.07 1.00
N GLY A 276 8.18 16.28 1.80
CA GLY A 276 8.07 16.83 3.15
C GLY A 276 7.43 18.22 3.20
N LEU A 277 7.83 19.14 2.29
CA LEU A 277 7.25 20.49 2.21
C LEU A 277 5.79 20.46 1.76
N GLY A 278 5.47 19.64 0.75
CA GLY A 278 4.09 19.48 0.31
C GLY A 278 3.20 18.92 1.41
N PHE A 279 3.69 17.93 2.14
CA PHE A 279 3.01 17.36 3.30
C PHE A 279 2.69 18.43 4.37
N LEU A 280 3.68 19.24 4.75
CA LEU A 280 3.48 20.36 5.69
C LEU A 280 2.47 21.39 5.14
N GLY A 281 2.50 21.65 3.83
CA GLY A 281 1.51 22.48 3.16
C GLY A 281 0.09 21.95 3.31
N GLY A 282 -0.10 20.63 3.23
CA GLY A 282 -1.40 19.98 3.47
C GLY A 282 -1.89 20.09 4.91
N ILE A 283 -1.00 19.95 5.89
CA ILE A 283 -1.31 20.22 7.30
C ILE A 283 -1.77 21.66 7.49
N TYR A 284 -1.02 22.61 6.90
CA TYR A 284 -1.37 24.06 6.96
C TYR A 284 -2.75 24.34 6.34
N ASP A 285 -3.07 23.71 5.19
CA ASP A 285 -4.41 23.84 4.60
C ASP A 285 -5.51 23.33 5.52
N GLY A 286 -5.27 22.18 6.16
CA GLY A 286 -6.19 21.64 7.14
C GLY A 286 -6.45 22.60 8.32
N VAL A 287 -5.39 23.20 8.86
CA VAL A 287 -5.50 24.20 9.93
C VAL A 287 -6.29 25.43 9.47
N ARG A 288 -6.13 25.87 8.22
CA ARG A 288 -6.84 27.00 7.63
C ARG A 288 -8.25 26.70 7.13
N GLY A 289 -8.73 25.45 7.32
CA GLY A 289 -10.03 25.02 6.81
C GLY A 289 -10.13 24.98 5.28
N ARG A 290 -9.00 25.01 4.58
CA ARG A 290 -8.97 24.90 3.12
C ARG A 290 -9.12 23.42 2.74
N LEU A 291 -10.30 23.07 2.28
CA LEU A 291 -10.54 21.74 1.73
C LEU A 291 -9.95 21.71 0.31
N SER A 292 -8.85 20.98 0.10
CA SER A 292 -8.44 20.70 -1.27
C SER A 292 -9.50 19.81 -1.92
N GLN A 293 -10.12 20.29 -2.98
CA GLN A 293 -10.87 19.42 -3.87
C GLN A 293 -9.86 18.48 -4.53
N GLY A 294 -9.97 17.19 -4.22
CA GLY A 294 -9.35 16.08 -4.90
C GLY A 294 -7.85 16.18 -5.24
N TYR A 295 -7.24 15.05 -5.17
CA TYR A 295 -5.83 14.80 -5.51
C TYR A 295 -5.45 15.11 -6.98
N ILE A 296 -6.43 15.35 -7.84
CA ILE A 296 -6.27 15.46 -9.30
C ILE A 296 -6.88 16.72 -9.82
#